data_3c3ba7b80459c53bf1ef062450df4bce
#
_entry.id   3c3ba7b80459c53bf1ef062450df4bce
#
_cell.length_a   1.000
_cell.length_b   1.000
_cell.length_c   1.000
_cell.angle_alpha   90.00
_cell.angle_beta   90.00
_cell.angle_gamma   90.00
#
_symmetry.space_group_name_H-M   'P 1'
#
loop_
_entity.id
_entity.type
_entity.pdbx_description
1 polymer ?
#
loop_
_entity_poly.entity_id
_entity_poly.type
_entity_poly.pdbx_seq_one_letter_code
_entity_poly.pdbx_strand_id
1 'polypeptide(L)'
;MTDAAPDLDHSGGAHSGGRLVLRGARHPGDVAVAHGRIVAVGTVDPEPGDEVVCCDGDVVTAGLVNTHHHLYQWMTRGRATGCGLFDWLVTLYPVWNRMSVEDVHAAALVGLAELAITGCTTASDHHYVVPGGDDTVFDAIVEAAAAVGIRLHLSRGSMDLGESRGGLPPDRLVEDRDAILASTESVVARHHDGDMVYVTVAPCSPFSVTAELMVESAELARRLGLRLHTHLCETIDEQEHCLERFGRRPVEMLDEWGWVGDDVWLAHGIHIDDHEMGVLGAAGTGVAHCPSSNARLAAGLCRVTDLRTAGCPVGLGVDGVASNEVGGLFPELRQALYTARIREGRADALMPADAVEIATKGGADCLGMADAGSLAVGMRADLAVWPGDDLGDVADVLAGLVLGPDRRVRHLYVGGRPVVADGRLLGVDLPVARRALAERARVLWD
;
A
#
# COMPACT_ATOMS: atom_id res chain seq x y z
N MET A 1 -37.32 -22.46 -20.63
CA MET A 1 -37.47 -21.10 -20.13
C MET A 1 -36.08 -20.68 -19.67
N THR A 2 -35.44 -19.93 -20.51
CA THR A 2 -34.05 -19.45 -20.30
C THR A 2 -34.15 -18.09 -19.63
N ASP A 3 -33.80 -18.00 -18.34
CA ASP A 3 -33.64 -16.73 -17.66
C ASP A 3 -32.35 -16.08 -18.15
N ALA A 4 -32.51 -14.99 -18.85
CA ALA A 4 -31.41 -14.11 -19.25
C ALA A 4 -30.94 -13.29 -18.03
N ALA A 5 -29.65 -13.34 -17.77
CA ALA A 5 -29.02 -12.45 -16.80
C ALA A 5 -29.19 -10.97 -17.24
N PRO A 6 -29.39 -10.02 -16.32
CA PRO A 6 -29.47 -8.62 -16.70
C PRO A 6 -28.12 -8.11 -17.15
N ASP A 7 -28.10 -7.50 -18.34
CA ASP A 7 -26.99 -6.69 -18.85
C ASP A 7 -26.65 -5.59 -17.84
N LEU A 8 -25.50 -5.67 -17.20
CA LEU A 8 -24.93 -4.58 -16.41
C LEU A 8 -24.29 -3.58 -17.38
N ASP A 9 -25.00 -2.51 -17.65
CA ASP A 9 -24.50 -1.36 -18.38
C ASP A 9 -23.33 -0.73 -17.62
N HIS A 10 -22.11 -0.96 -18.10
CA HIS A 10 -20.86 -0.42 -17.55
C HIS A 10 -20.55 1.03 -18.00
N SER A 11 -21.57 1.81 -18.38
CA SER A 11 -21.40 3.24 -18.54
C SER A 11 -21.31 3.88 -17.15
N GLY A 12 -20.10 4.09 -16.65
CA GLY A 12 -19.83 4.81 -15.41
C GLY A 12 -20.50 6.16 -15.40
N GLY A 13 -21.68 6.24 -14.74
CA GLY A 13 -22.44 7.45 -14.61
C GLY A 13 -21.64 8.50 -13.83
N ALA A 14 -21.08 9.48 -14.55
CA ALA A 14 -20.73 10.74 -13.95
C ALA A 14 -22.02 11.30 -13.32
N HIS A 15 -21.99 11.59 -12.00
CA HIS A 15 -23.11 12.17 -11.29
C HIS A 15 -23.70 13.32 -12.11
N SER A 16 -24.99 13.24 -12.43
CA SER A 16 -25.70 14.23 -13.26
C SER A 16 -25.91 15.51 -12.45
N GLY A 17 -24.87 16.34 -12.29
CA GLY A 17 -24.96 17.71 -11.87
C GLY A 17 -25.16 18.04 -10.39
N GLY A 18 -25.42 17.07 -9.50
CA GLY A 18 -25.55 17.26 -8.06
C GLY A 18 -24.29 16.87 -7.27
N ARG A 19 -24.23 17.30 -5.99
CA ARG A 19 -23.17 16.89 -5.05
C ARG A 19 -23.54 15.55 -4.42
N LEU A 20 -22.52 14.76 -4.01
CA LEU A 20 -22.67 13.71 -3.01
C LEU A 20 -22.55 14.35 -1.62
N VAL A 21 -23.51 14.12 -0.73
CA VAL A 21 -23.49 14.63 0.64
C VAL A 21 -23.57 13.45 1.62
N LEU A 22 -22.46 13.19 2.33
CA LEU A 22 -22.42 12.29 3.46
C LEU A 22 -22.90 13.04 4.69
N ARG A 23 -24.07 12.67 5.26
CA ARG A 23 -24.76 13.46 6.28
C ARG A 23 -24.89 12.74 7.60
N GLY A 24 -24.69 13.46 8.72
CA GLY A 24 -24.94 12.95 10.08
C GLY A 24 -23.78 12.20 10.70
N ALA A 25 -22.59 12.21 10.10
CA ALA A 25 -21.44 11.55 10.69
C ALA A 25 -21.01 12.19 12.01
N ARG A 26 -20.63 11.37 12.99
CA ARG A 26 -20.09 11.84 14.29
C ARG A 26 -18.77 12.57 14.15
N HIS A 27 -17.97 12.23 13.16
CA HIS A 27 -16.70 12.84 12.82
C HIS A 27 -16.53 12.80 11.30
N PRO A 28 -16.15 13.87 10.65
CA PRO A 28 -15.96 15.25 11.14
C PRO A 28 -17.25 16.07 11.12
N GLY A 29 -18.41 15.47 10.97
CA GLY A 29 -19.70 16.02 10.58
C GLY A 29 -20.02 15.65 9.15
N ASP A 30 -20.79 16.48 8.45
CA ASP A 30 -21.17 16.25 7.07
C ASP A 30 -19.96 16.47 6.11
N VAL A 31 -19.95 15.77 4.97
CA VAL A 31 -18.95 15.97 3.92
C VAL A 31 -19.67 16.08 2.58
N ALA A 32 -19.46 17.17 1.84
CA ALA A 32 -19.99 17.34 0.49
C ALA A 32 -18.88 17.19 -0.56
N VAL A 33 -19.21 16.50 -1.64
CA VAL A 33 -18.31 16.16 -2.74
C VAL A 33 -18.90 16.63 -4.07
N ALA A 34 -18.09 17.28 -4.91
CA ALA A 34 -18.43 17.60 -6.28
C ALA A 34 -17.19 17.42 -7.17
N HIS A 35 -17.38 16.92 -8.37
CA HIS A 35 -16.31 16.72 -9.36
C HIS A 35 -15.08 15.98 -8.81
N GLY A 36 -15.32 14.95 -7.99
CA GLY A 36 -14.27 14.13 -7.40
C GLY A 36 -13.48 14.80 -6.26
N ARG A 37 -13.94 15.97 -5.78
CA ARG A 37 -13.28 16.75 -4.74
C ARG A 37 -14.21 17.07 -3.59
N ILE A 38 -13.65 17.20 -2.40
CA ILE A 38 -14.35 17.69 -1.20
C ILE A 38 -14.61 19.18 -1.39
N VAL A 39 -15.88 19.60 -1.29
CA VAL A 39 -16.29 21.00 -1.43
C VAL A 39 -16.79 21.62 -0.14
N ALA A 40 -17.18 20.79 0.85
CA ALA A 40 -17.52 21.28 2.20
C ALA A 40 -17.31 20.18 3.25
N VAL A 41 -17.00 20.59 4.48
CA VAL A 41 -16.87 19.73 5.67
C VAL A 41 -17.48 20.43 6.88
N GLY A 42 -18.22 19.72 7.73
CA GLY A 42 -18.87 20.22 8.93
C GLY A 42 -20.40 20.14 8.83
N THR A 43 -21.11 21.25 8.83
CA THR A 43 -22.55 21.29 8.59
C THR A 43 -22.84 21.64 7.13
N VAL A 44 -23.57 20.77 6.44
CA VAL A 44 -23.89 20.94 5.01
C VAL A 44 -25.42 20.88 4.84
N ASP A 45 -26.00 21.94 4.30
CA ASP A 45 -27.39 21.92 3.86
C ASP A 45 -27.50 21.30 2.46
N PRO A 46 -28.23 20.19 2.29
CA PRO A 46 -28.45 19.60 0.98
C PRO A 46 -29.22 20.53 0.05
N GLU A 47 -28.82 20.53 -1.22
CA GLU A 47 -29.49 21.31 -2.26
C GLU A 47 -30.33 20.39 -3.18
N PRO A 48 -31.31 20.93 -3.89
CA PRO A 48 -32.05 20.14 -4.89
C PRO A 48 -31.12 19.53 -5.94
N GLY A 49 -31.17 18.18 -6.06
CA GLY A 49 -30.31 17.43 -6.99
C GLY A 49 -29.10 16.79 -6.31
N ASP A 50 -28.86 17.03 -5.01
CA ASP A 50 -27.81 16.33 -4.27
C ASP A 50 -28.21 14.86 -4.01
N GLU A 51 -27.21 13.98 -4.11
CA GLU A 51 -27.30 12.61 -3.61
C GLU A 51 -26.93 12.61 -2.11
N VAL A 52 -27.87 12.31 -1.25
CA VAL A 52 -27.66 12.33 0.19
C VAL A 52 -27.53 10.90 0.72
N VAL A 53 -26.38 10.58 1.32
CA VAL A 53 -26.11 9.33 2.01
C VAL A 53 -26.16 9.57 3.50
N CYS A 54 -27.06 8.84 4.19
CA CYS A 54 -27.18 8.93 5.66
C CYS A 54 -26.01 8.18 6.32
N CYS A 55 -25.23 8.91 7.12
CA CYS A 55 -24.11 8.41 7.91
C CYS A 55 -24.35 8.63 9.43
N ASP A 56 -25.62 8.63 9.86
CA ASP A 56 -25.98 8.91 11.26
C ASP A 56 -25.25 7.98 12.23
N GLY A 57 -24.39 8.56 13.07
CA GLY A 57 -23.58 7.83 14.03
C GLY A 57 -22.29 7.22 13.48
N ASP A 58 -22.10 7.17 12.17
CA ASP A 58 -20.90 6.66 11.51
C ASP A 58 -19.70 7.64 11.65
N VAL A 59 -18.52 7.14 11.34
CA VAL A 59 -17.28 7.93 11.31
C VAL A 59 -16.81 8.04 9.88
N VAL A 60 -16.53 9.26 9.41
CA VAL A 60 -15.93 9.48 8.09
C VAL A 60 -14.47 9.86 8.28
N THR A 61 -13.57 9.21 7.56
CA THR A 61 -12.16 9.56 7.45
C THR A 61 -11.78 9.77 5.99
N ALA A 62 -10.64 10.38 5.74
CA ALA A 62 -9.98 10.17 4.45
C ALA A 62 -9.76 8.67 4.24
N GLY A 63 -9.78 8.20 3.00
CA GLY A 63 -9.47 6.83 2.67
C GLY A 63 -8.04 6.47 3.09
N LEU A 64 -7.86 5.25 3.55
CA LEU A 64 -6.55 4.77 3.95
C LEU A 64 -5.64 4.61 2.72
N VAL A 65 -4.36 4.87 2.91
CA VAL A 65 -3.32 4.79 1.88
C VAL A 65 -2.31 3.72 2.29
N ASN A 66 -2.33 2.60 1.59
CA ASN A 66 -1.36 1.51 1.79
C ASN A 66 -0.08 1.79 1.00
N THR A 67 1.03 2.05 1.70
CA THR A 67 2.29 2.49 1.09
C THR A 67 3.21 1.35 0.68
N HIS A 68 2.90 0.09 1.06
CA HIS A 68 3.72 -1.08 0.72
C HIS A 68 2.90 -2.36 0.76
N HIS A 69 2.95 -3.14 -0.30
CA HIS A 69 2.34 -4.46 -0.43
C HIS A 69 3.09 -5.32 -1.45
N HIS A 70 2.84 -6.65 -1.40
CA HIS A 70 3.21 -7.64 -2.38
C HIS A 70 1.97 -8.49 -2.68
N LEU A 71 1.14 -8.03 -3.64
CA LEU A 71 -0.17 -8.65 -3.92
C LEU A 71 -0.04 -10.12 -4.32
N TYR A 72 1.00 -10.51 -5.06
CA TYR A 72 1.23 -11.89 -5.48
C TYR A 72 1.37 -12.86 -4.29
N GLN A 73 1.75 -12.39 -3.10
CA GLN A 73 1.91 -13.24 -1.92
C GLN A 73 0.60 -13.82 -1.38
N TRP A 74 -0.56 -13.36 -1.86
CA TRP A 74 -1.83 -14.03 -1.57
C TRP A 74 -1.85 -15.51 -2.01
N MET A 75 -1.00 -15.90 -2.98
CA MET A 75 -0.78 -17.30 -3.38
C MET A 75 -0.09 -18.13 -2.30
N THR A 76 0.60 -17.50 -1.34
CA THR A 76 1.43 -18.19 -0.33
C THR A 76 1.07 -17.83 1.12
N ARG A 77 -0.11 -17.25 1.33
CA ARG A 77 -0.60 -16.85 2.65
C ARG A 77 -0.58 -18.01 3.66
N GLY A 78 -0.03 -17.74 4.86
CA GLY A 78 0.06 -18.73 5.95
C GLY A 78 1.17 -19.77 5.77
N ARG A 79 2.14 -19.52 4.89
CA ARG A 79 3.30 -20.38 4.67
C ARG A 79 4.55 -19.84 5.37
N ALA A 80 5.53 -20.70 5.60
CA ALA A 80 6.82 -20.38 6.23
C ALA A 80 6.67 -19.56 7.54
N THR A 81 5.68 -19.90 8.37
CA THR A 81 5.27 -19.09 9.53
C THR A 81 6.32 -19.04 10.67
N GLY A 82 7.29 -19.93 10.69
CA GLY A 82 8.36 -19.98 11.70
C GLY A 82 9.72 -19.50 11.21
N CYS A 83 9.79 -18.85 10.02
CA CYS A 83 11.03 -18.40 9.40
C CYS A 83 11.26 -16.90 9.63
N GLY A 84 12.52 -16.50 9.85
CA GLY A 84 12.97 -15.12 9.66
C GLY A 84 13.10 -14.78 8.17
N LEU A 85 13.41 -13.53 7.82
CA LEU A 85 13.32 -13.00 6.46
C LEU A 85 14.05 -13.86 5.41
N PHE A 86 15.32 -14.19 5.61
CA PHE A 86 16.12 -14.87 4.59
C PHE A 86 15.65 -16.33 4.37
N ASP A 87 15.40 -17.09 5.45
CA ASP A 87 14.87 -18.46 5.35
C ASP A 87 13.47 -18.47 4.74
N TRP A 88 12.68 -17.45 5.04
CA TRP A 88 11.34 -17.23 4.49
C TRP A 88 11.41 -16.99 2.97
N LEU A 89 12.31 -16.10 2.50
CA LEU A 89 12.54 -15.85 1.08
C LEU A 89 13.03 -17.11 0.35
N VAL A 90 14.04 -17.79 0.89
CA VAL A 90 14.58 -19.03 0.28
C VAL A 90 13.49 -20.11 0.16
N THR A 91 12.57 -20.17 1.14
CA THR A 91 11.44 -21.12 1.11
C THR A 91 10.41 -20.76 0.04
N LEU A 92 10.13 -19.47 -0.17
CA LEU A 92 9.02 -19.01 -1.01
C LEU A 92 9.41 -18.69 -2.45
N TYR A 93 10.63 -18.24 -2.72
CA TYR A 93 11.10 -17.95 -4.09
C TYR A 93 10.86 -19.09 -5.09
N PRO A 94 11.11 -20.38 -4.77
CA PRO A 94 10.83 -21.47 -5.69
C PRO A 94 9.35 -21.61 -6.06
N VAL A 95 8.45 -21.20 -5.18
CA VAL A 95 6.99 -21.22 -5.41
C VAL A 95 6.61 -20.05 -6.28
N TRP A 96 7.03 -18.83 -5.93
CA TRP A 96 6.72 -17.62 -6.67
C TRP A 96 7.20 -17.66 -8.13
N ASN A 97 8.35 -18.30 -8.39
CA ASN A 97 8.87 -18.48 -9.75
C ASN A 97 7.99 -19.35 -10.67
N ARG A 98 7.02 -20.07 -10.10
CA ARG A 98 6.08 -20.91 -10.88
C ARG A 98 4.75 -20.23 -11.18
N MET A 99 4.53 -19.02 -10.65
CA MET A 99 3.28 -18.29 -10.87
C MET A 99 3.11 -17.93 -12.33
N SER A 100 1.88 -18.01 -12.81
CA SER A 100 1.46 -17.46 -14.09
C SER A 100 0.91 -16.05 -13.95
N VAL A 101 0.68 -15.37 -15.06
CA VAL A 101 0.03 -14.05 -15.10
C VAL A 101 -1.37 -14.11 -14.46
N GLU A 102 -2.12 -15.20 -14.70
CA GLU A 102 -3.45 -15.38 -14.10
C GLU A 102 -3.38 -15.62 -12.60
N ASP A 103 -2.29 -16.22 -12.06
CA ASP A 103 -2.08 -16.34 -10.61
C ASP A 103 -1.86 -14.97 -9.99
N VAL A 104 -1.05 -14.13 -10.63
CA VAL A 104 -0.82 -12.75 -10.21
C VAL A 104 -2.11 -11.95 -10.25
N HIS A 105 -2.90 -12.04 -11.34
CA HIS A 105 -4.21 -11.39 -11.44
C HIS A 105 -5.14 -11.81 -10.30
N ALA A 106 -5.31 -13.12 -10.06
CA ALA A 106 -6.18 -13.63 -9.01
C ALA A 106 -5.75 -13.16 -7.61
N ALA A 107 -4.44 -13.12 -7.35
CA ALA A 107 -3.86 -12.63 -6.11
C ALA A 107 -4.08 -11.12 -5.93
N ALA A 108 -3.82 -10.33 -6.98
CA ALA A 108 -4.03 -8.89 -6.99
C ALA A 108 -5.51 -8.52 -6.79
N LEU A 109 -6.43 -9.22 -7.47
CA LEU A 109 -7.86 -8.98 -7.33
C LEU A 109 -8.35 -9.18 -5.90
N VAL A 110 -7.93 -10.28 -5.24
CA VAL A 110 -8.31 -10.53 -3.84
C VAL A 110 -7.62 -9.55 -2.90
N GLY A 111 -6.33 -9.28 -3.09
CA GLY A 111 -5.59 -8.37 -2.22
C GLY A 111 -6.14 -6.94 -2.25
N LEU A 112 -6.37 -6.39 -3.43
CA LEU A 112 -6.95 -5.05 -3.61
C LEU A 112 -8.40 -4.98 -3.09
N ALA A 113 -9.19 -6.03 -3.29
CA ALA A 113 -10.54 -6.12 -2.74
C ALA A 113 -10.56 -6.13 -1.19
N GLU A 114 -9.64 -6.86 -0.54
CA GLU A 114 -9.49 -6.84 0.92
C GLU A 114 -9.03 -5.48 1.43
N LEU A 115 -8.10 -4.81 0.73
CA LEU A 115 -7.70 -3.44 1.05
C LEU A 115 -8.89 -2.49 0.95
N ALA A 116 -9.69 -2.57 -0.12
CA ALA A 116 -10.87 -1.72 -0.30
C ALA A 116 -11.90 -1.89 0.82
N ILE A 117 -12.29 -3.12 1.17
CA ILE A 117 -13.27 -3.34 2.25
C ILE A 117 -12.74 -2.99 3.65
N THR A 118 -11.43 -2.86 3.80
CA THR A 118 -10.75 -2.38 5.02
C THR A 118 -10.34 -0.91 4.93
N GLY A 119 -10.91 -0.16 3.98
CA GLY A 119 -10.88 1.30 3.93
C GLY A 119 -9.80 1.93 3.07
N CYS A 120 -9.02 1.14 2.31
CA CYS A 120 -8.02 1.69 1.41
C CYS A 120 -8.63 2.23 0.12
N THR A 121 -8.29 3.46 -0.21
CA THR A 121 -8.61 4.10 -1.50
C THR A 121 -7.42 4.10 -2.45
N THR A 122 -6.21 3.91 -1.90
CA THR A 122 -4.95 3.88 -2.65
C THR A 122 -4.06 2.76 -2.09
N ALA A 123 -3.44 2.00 -2.99
CA ALA A 123 -2.51 0.93 -2.62
C ALA A 123 -1.24 0.98 -3.48
N SER A 124 -0.06 0.89 -2.85
CA SER A 124 1.18 0.56 -3.53
C SER A 124 1.36 -0.95 -3.55
N ASP A 125 1.74 -1.50 -4.72
CA ASP A 125 2.14 -2.91 -4.88
C ASP A 125 3.58 -2.98 -5.39
N HIS A 126 4.47 -3.54 -4.59
CA HIS A 126 5.87 -3.76 -4.97
C HIS A 126 6.02 -5.15 -5.58
N HIS A 127 5.83 -5.24 -6.90
CA HIS A 127 5.86 -6.49 -7.64
C HIS A 127 7.24 -6.70 -8.30
N TYR A 128 8.07 -7.56 -7.72
CA TYR A 128 9.44 -7.83 -8.19
C TYR A 128 9.66 -9.29 -8.65
N VAL A 129 8.62 -10.09 -8.71
CA VAL A 129 8.66 -11.46 -9.22
C VAL A 129 8.06 -11.49 -10.61
N VAL A 130 8.92 -11.51 -11.64
CA VAL A 130 8.53 -11.46 -13.05
C VAL A 130 9.00 -12.76 -13.74
N PRO A 131 8.21 -13.84 -13.67
CA PRO A 131 8.63 -15.14 -14.19
C PRO A 131 8.93 -15.08 -15.69
N GLY A 132 10.15 -15.47 -16.07
CA GLY A 132 10.57 -15.45 -17.46
C GLY A 132 10.68 -14.07 -18.11
N GLY A 133 10.64 -13.00 -17.32
CA GLY A 133 10.66 -11.62 -17.83
C GLY A 133 9.36 -11.19 -18.52
N ASP A 134 8.25 -11.88 -18.26
CA ASP A 134 6.93 -11.56 -18.82
C ASP A 134 6.29 -10.38 -18.08
N ASP A 135 6.44 -9.17 -18.62
CA ASP A 135 5.96 -7.93 -18.02
C ASP A 135 4.44 -7.72 -18.16
N THR A 136 3.71 -8.66 -18.75
CA THR A 136 2.23 -8.65 -18.75
C THR A 136 1.65 -8.94 -17.36
N VAL A 137 2.45 -9.38 -16.40
CA VAL A 137 2.05 -9.42 -14.98
C VAL A 137 1.61 -8.05 -14.46
N PHE A 138 2.22 -6.97 -14.93
CA PHE A 138 1.86 -5.61 -14.55
C PHE A 138 0.49 -5.19 -15.14
N ASP A 139 0.19 -5.64 -16.37
CA ASP A 139 -1.13 -5.42 -16.99
C ASP A 139 -2.22 -6.10 -16.15
N ALA A 140 -1.98 -7.34 -15.70
CA ALA A 140 -2.90 -8.10 -14.85
C ALA A 140 -3.18 -7.43 -13.48
N ILE A 141 -2.16 -6.79 -12.87
CA ILE A 141 -2.33 -6.04 -11.62
C ILE A 141 -3.17 -4.78 -11.86
N VAL A 142 -2.93 -4.06 -12.95
CA VAL A 142 -3.71 -2.87 -13.32
C VAL A 142 -5.16 -3.22 -13.62
N GLU A 143 -5.42 -4.32 -14.34
CA GLU A 143 -6.77 -4.82 -14.58
C GLU A 143 -7.50 -5.15 -13.27
N ALA A 144 -6.82 -5.79 -12.33
CA ALA A 144 -7.39 -6.09 -11.01
C ALA A 144 -7.72 -4.80 -10.24
N ALA A 145 -6.85 -3.78 -10.27
CA ALA A 145 -7.10 -2.49 -9.62
C ALA A 145 -8.30 -1.75 -10.25
N ALA A 146 -8.40 -1.76 -11.57
CA ALA A 146 -9.53 -1.18 -12.29
C ALA A 146 -10.85 -1.91 -11.95
N ALA A 147 -10.84 -3.24 -11.83
CA ALA A 147 -12.02 -4.03 -11.45
C ALA A 147 -12.48 -3.74 -10.02
N VAL A 148 -11.56 -3.52 -9.07
CA VAL A 148 -11.88 -3.13 -7.69
C VAL A 148 -12.28 -1.66 -7.60
N GLY A 149 -11.66 -0.78 -8.37
CA GLY A 149 -11.94 0.66 -8.41
C GLY A 149 -11.12 1.50 -7.43
N ILE A 150 -9.96 1.03 -6.95
CA ILE A 150 -9.04 1.81 -6.12
C ILE A 150 -7.81 2.27 -6.89
N ARG A 151 -7.13 3.31 -6.38
CA ARG A 151 -5.89 3.81 -6.98
C ARG A 151 -4.74 2.85 -6.75
N LEU A 152 -3.88 2.70 -7.74
CA LEU A 152 -2.72 1.83 -7.71
C LEU A 152 -1.43 2.63 -7.90
N HIS A 153 -0.50 2.52 -6.96
CA HIS A 153 0.90 2.79 -7.19
C HIS A 153 1.58 1.48 -7.55
N LEU A 154 1.70 1.24 -8.87
CA LEU A 154 2.34 0.05 -9.44
C LEU A 154 3.85 0.22 -9.34
N SER A 155 4.45 -0.32 -8.29
CA SER A 155 5.90 -0.32 -8.10
C SER A 155 6.49 -1.46 -8.93
N ARG A 156 6.99 -1.12 -10.15
CA ARG A 156 7.69 -2.06 -11.03
C ARG A 156 8.99 -2.48 -10.34
N GLY A 157 8.87 -3.57 -9.59
CA GLY A 157 9.96 -4.19 -8.86
C GLY A 157 10.89 -4.97 -9.79
N SER A 158 12.12 -5.17 -9.37
CA SER A 158 13.11 -5.89 -10.15
C SER A 158 14.22 -6.48 -9.29
N MET A 159 14.86 -7.53 -9.81
CA MET A 159 16.05 -8.16 -9.23
C MET A 159 17.00 -8.53 -10.37
N ASP A 160 18.26 -8.14 -10.28
CA ASP A 160 19.28 -8.46 -11.28
C ASP A 160 20.50 -9.19 -10.67
N LEU A 161 20.49 -9.47 -9.36
CA LEU A 161 21.57 -10.12 -8.64
C LEU A 161 21.11 -11.45 -8.06
N GLY A 162 21.45 -12.55 -8.76
CA GLY A 162 21.13 -13.92 -8.34
C GLY A 162 22.20 -14.56 -7.46
N GLU A 163 21.88 -15.77 -6.96
CA GLU A 163 22.73 -16.55 -6.03
C GLU A 163 24.12 -16.83 -6.60
N SER A 164 24.27 -17.09 -7.90
CA SER A 164 25.55 -17.33 -8.54
C SER A 164 26.48 -16.11 -8.52
N ARG A 165 25.94 -14.91 -8.30
CA ARG A 165 26.69 -13.65 -8.22
C ARG A 165 26.70 -13.04 -6.82
N GLY A 166 26.28 -13.82 -5.82
CA GLY A 166 26.28 -13.42 -4.40
C GLY A 166 25.04 -12.66 -3.96
N GLY A 167 23.96 -12.71 -4.74
CA GLY A 167 22.63 -12.29 -4.30
C GLY A 167 21.87 -13.40 -3.57
N LEU A 168 20.68 -13.09 -3.08
CA LEU A 168 19.82 -14.05 -2.39
C LEU A 168 18.85 -14.80 -3.31
N PRO A 169 18.21 -14.16 -4.34
CA PRO A 169 17.25 -14.85 -5.19
C PRO A 169 17.90 -15.89 -6.10
N PRO A 170 17.21 -17.01 -6.40
CA PRO A 170 17.66 -17.95 -7.43
C PRO A 170 17.87 -17.26 -8.79
N ASP A 171 18.90 -17.64 -9.51
CA ASP A 171 19.26 -17.00 -10.82
C ASP A 171 18.10 -16.96 -11.83
N ARG A 172 17.18 -17.91 -11.76
CA ARG A 172 16.00 -17.96 -12.64
C ARG A 172 14.93 -16.90 -12.32
N LEU A 173 15.04 -16.19 -11.20
CA LEU A 173 14.14 -15.11 -10.78
C LEU A 173 14.70 -13.73 -11.07
N VAL A 174 15.94 -13.63 -11.48
CA VAL A 174 16.54 -12.34 -11.84
C VAL A 174 16.39 -12.07 -13.32
N GLU A 175 16.27 -10.80 -13.64
CA GLU A 175 16.14 -10.28 -15.00
C GLU A 175 17.49 -9.66 -15.46
N ASP A 176 17.65 -9.47 -16.76
CA ASP A 176 18.73 -8.67 -17.32
C ASP A 176 18.48 -7.17 -17.05
N ARG A 177 19.52 -6.44 -16.67
CA ARG A 177 19.40 -5.03 -16.30
C ARG A 177 18.81 -4.15 -17.42
N ASP A 178 19.30 -4.30 -18.64
CA ASP A 178 18.82 -3.49 -19.77
C ASP A 178 17.35 -3.84 -20.10
N ALA A 179 16.97 -5.12 -19.95
CA ALA A 179 15.58 -5.57 -20.09
C ALA A 179 14.68 -4.99 -18.99
N ILE A 180 15.16 -4.91 -17.74
CA ILE A 180 14.43 -4.26 -16.64
C ILE A 180 14.13 -2.81 -16.97
N LEU A 181 15.12 -2.04 -17.39
CA LEU A 181 14.97 -0.62 -17.70
C LEU A 181 14.00 -0.40 -18.88
N ALA A 182 14.15 -1.19 -19.95
CA ALA A 182 13.26 -1.13 -21.11
C ALA A 182 11.82 -1.53 -20.78
N SER A 183 11.61 -2.59 -19.98
CA SER A 183 10.31 -3.00 -19.49
C SER A 183 9.68 -1.91 -18.61
N THR A 184 10.47 -1.25 -17.75
CA THR A 184 9.99 -0.15 -16.92
C THR A 184 9.45 0.99 -17.79
N GLU A 185 10.17 1.45 -18.81
CA GLU A 185 9.68 2.46 -19.75
C GLU A 185 8.40 2.01 -20.47
N SER A 186 8.32 0.74 -20.86
CA SER A 186 7.13 0.16 -21.50
C SER A 186 5.93 0.15 -20.58
N VAL A 187 6.07 -0.28 -19.33
CA VAL A 187 5.02 -0.29 -18.30
C VAL A 187 4.53 1.14 -18.03
N VAL A 188 5.43 2.11 -17.93
CA VAL A 188 5.09 3.54 -17.78
C VAL A 188 4.24 4.01 -18.95
N ALA A 189 4.68 3.73 -20.19
CA ALA A 189 3.97 4.18 -21.39
C ALA A 189 2.57 3.56 -21.52
N ARG A 190 2.35 2.34 -20.98
CA ARG A 190 1.04 1.67 -21.02
C ARG A 190 0.10 2.13 -19.92
N HIS A 191 0.61 2.43 -18.72
CA HIS A 191 -0.24 2.46 -17.52
C HIS A 191 -0.18 3.74 -16.69
N HIS A 192 0.90 4.55 -16.76
CA HIS A 192 1.02 5.73 -15.93
C HIS A 192 0.08 6.84 -16.41
N ASP A 193 -1.06 7.02 -15.74
CA ASP A 193 -2.03 8.08 -16.08
C ASP A 193 -2.01 9.29 -15.11
N GLY A 194 -1.29 9.17 -13.98
CA GLY A 194 -1.17 10.22 -12.97
C GLY A 194 -2.45 10.50 -12.19
N ASP A 195 -3.47 9.64 -12.29
CA ASP A 195 -4.72 9.75 -11.52
C ASP A 195 -5.08 8.42 -10.84
N MET A 196 -5.43 7.37 -11.60
CA MET A 196 -5.78 6.07 -11.05
C MET A 196 -4.59 5.11 -10.98
N VAL A 197 -3.62 5.24 -11.87
CA VAL A 197 -2.42 4.41 -11.90
C VAL A 197 -1.16 5.28 -11.92
N TYR A 198 -0.32 5.10 -10.92
CA TYR A 198 1.01 5.69 -10.82
C TYR A 198 2.03 4.57 -10.94
N VAL A 199 2.94 4.64 -11.91
CA VAL A 199 4.07 3.70 -11.99
C VAL A 199 5.24 4.25 -11.19
N THR A 200 5.91 3.37 -10.44
CA THR A 200 7.08 3.69 -9.61
C THR A 200 8.21 2.75 -9.97
N VAL A 201 9.44 3.23 -9.97
CA VAL A 201 10.63 2.39 -10.19
C VAL A 201 11.09 1.80 -8.87
N ALA A 202 11.18 0.46 -8.78
CA ALA A 202 11.30 -0.20 -7.49
C ALA A 202 12.22 -1.45 -7.48
N PRO A 203 13.55 -1.34 -7.70
CA PRO A 203 14.47 -2.42 -7.41
C PRO A 203 14.26 -2.98 -6.01
N CYS A 204 14.34 -4.31 -5.84
CA CYS A 204 13.79 -4.99 -4.67
C CYS A 204 14.50 -4.62 -3.36
N SER A 205 15.81 -4.88 -3.25
CA SER A 205 16.54 -4.70 -1.98
C SER A 205 18.06 -4.82 -2.20
N PRO A 206 18.92 -4.32 -1.28
CA PRO A 206 20.38 -4.32 -1.45
C PRO A 206 21.01 -5.70 -1.68
N PHE A 207 20.37 -6.78 -1.26
CA PHE A 207 20.88 -8.14 -1.42
C PHE A 207 20.33 -8.88 -2.65
N SER A 208 19.55 -8.21 -3.50
CA SER A 208 18.93 -8.79 -4.70
C SER A 208 19.17 -7.96 -5.97
N VAL A 209 19.87 -6.83 -5.84
CA VAL A 209 20.14 -5.90 -6.94
C VAL A 209 21.62 -5.48 -7.01
N THR A 210 22.08 -5.10 -8.20
CA THR A 210 23.41 -4.49 -8.37
C THR A 210 23.36 -2.98 -8.07
N ALA A 211 24.52 -2.40 -7.72
CA ALA A 211 24.66 -0.95 -7.58
C ALA A 211 24.35 -0.23 -8.89
N GLU A 212 24.75 -0.81 -10.01
CA GLU A 212 24.51 -0.27 -11.35
C GLU A 212 23.00 -0.17 -11.63
N LEU A 213 22.21 -1.22 -11.32
CA LEU A 213 20.75 -1.16 -11.48
C LEU A 213 20.13 -0.08 -10.58
N MET A 214 20.60 0.07 -9.34
CA MET A 214 20.09 1.11 -8.44
C MET A 214 20.34 2.52 -9.01
N VAL A 215 21.57 2.81 -9.44
CA VAL A 215 21.93 4.12 -10.02
C VAL A 215 21.11 4.40 -11.28
N GLU A 216 21.10 3.47 -12.25
CA GLU A 216 20.39 3.64 -13.52
C GLU A 216 18.86 3.74 -13.31
N SER A 217 18.32 3.04 -12.31
CA SER A 217 16.91 3.14 -11.90
C SER A 217 16.56 4.52 -11.35
N ALA A 218 17.43 5.13 -10.52
CA ALA A 218 17.23 6.47 -10.02
C ALA A 218 17.28 7.52 -11.13
N GLU A 219 18.23 7.38 -12.05
CA GLU A 219 18.33 8.23 -13.24
C GLU A 219 17.11 8.11 -14.15
N LEU A 220 16.63 6.88 -14.41
CA LEU A 220 15.43 6.59 -15.20
C LEU A 220 14.19 7.22 -14.56
N ALA A 221 13.98 7.00 -13.26
CA ALA A 221 12.82 7.54 -12.55
C ALA A 221 12.76 9.06 -12.65
N ARG A 222 13.87 9.76 -12.37
CA ARG A 222 13.93 11.21 -12.43
C ARG A 222 13.77 11.78 -13.84
N ARG A 223 14.31 11.08 -14.86
CA ARG A 223 14.10 11.44 -16.28
C ARG A 223 12.62 11.37 -16.66
N LEU A 224 11.87 10.42 -16.10
CA LEU A 224 10.45 10.20 -16.37
C LEU A 224 9.51 10.93 -15.39
N GLY A 225 10.05 11.60 -14.38
CA GLY A 225 9.26 12.27 -13.34
C GLY A 225 8.52 11.29 -12.40
N LEU A 226 9.09 10.10 -12.19
CA LEU A 226 8.53 9.04 -11.35
C LEU A 226 9.16 9.03 -9.96
N ARG A 227 8.49 8.35 -9.03
CA ARG A 227 9.00 8.10 -7.69
C ARG A 227 9.80 6.79 -7.64
N LEU A 228 10.52 6.63 -6.53
CA LEU A 228 11.42 5.51 -6.25
C LEU A 228 11.00 4.78 -4.98
N HIS A 229 11.05 3.44 -5.00
CA HIS A 229 10.73 2.59 -3.86
C HIS A 229 11.66 1.39 -3.75
N THR A 230 12.06 1.02 -2.53
CA THR A 230 12.83 -0.20 -2.25
C THR A 230 12.66 -0.62 -0.79
N HIS A 231 13.01 -1.87 -0.46
CA HIS A 231 13.16 -2.31 0.94
C HIS A 231 14.50 -1.81 1.48
N LEU A 232 14.50 -1.33 2.71
CA LEU A 232 15.73 -0.89 3.37
C LEU A 232 15.66 -0.99 4.89
N CYS A 233 16.78 -1.39 5.49
CA CYS A 233 16.95 -1.47 6.93
C CYS A 233 15.90 -2.35 7.61
N GLU A 234 15.49 -3.44 6.97
CA GLU A 234 14.49 -4.36 7.51
C GLU A 234 15.07 -5.25 8.60
N THR A 235 16.26 -5.84 8.38
CA THR A 235 16.91 -6.75 9.33
C THR A 235 18.37 -6.36 9.60
N ILE A 236 18.91 -6.88 10.70
CA ILE A 236 20.35 -6.71 11.01
C ILE A 236 21.21 -7.43 9.96
N ASP A 237 20.76 -8.57 9.44
CA ASP A 237 21.48 -9.31 8.41
C ASP A 237 21.69 -8.48 7.14
N GLU A 238 20.70 -7.64 6.77
CA GLU A 238 20.84 -6.69 5.65
C GLU A 238 21.94 -5.66 5.93
N GLN A 239 21.97 -5.11 7.14
CA GLN A 239 23.02 -4.16 7.52
C GLN A 239 24.41 -4.81 7.47
N GLU A 240 24.55 -6.04 7.98
CA GLU A 240 25.79 -6.81 7.94
C GLU A 240 26.21 -7.07 6.48
N HIS A 241 25.27 -7.50 5.63
CA HIS A 241 25.51 -7.67 4.20
C HIS A 241 26.03 -6.39 3.52
N CYS A 242 25.42 -5.24 3.79
CA CYS A 242 25.85 -3.97 3.22
C CYS A 242 27.25 -3.56 3.69
N LEU A 243 27.55 -3.75 4.97
CA LEU A 243 28.88 -3.47 5.53
C LEU A 243 29.96 -4.38 4.95
N GLU A 244 29.68 -5.68 4.81
CA GLU A 244 30.62 -6.66 4.24
C GLU A 244 30.89 -6.41 2.74
N ARG A 245 29.81 -6.15 1.98
CA ARG A 245 29.89 -6.05 0.53
C ARG A 245 30.31 -4.68 0.03
N PHE A 246 29.80 -3.61 0.65
CA PHE A 246 29.99 -2.22 0.18
C PHE A 246 30.81 -1.37 1.15
N GLY A 247 31.09 -1.85 2.36
CA GLY A 247 31.79 -1.06 3.39
C GLY A 247 31.00 0.14 3.90
N ARG A 248 29.67 0.14 3.72
CA ARG A 248 28.74 1.21 4.02
C ARG A 248 27.52 0.67 4.76
N ARG A 249 26.90 1.52 5.58
CA ARG A 249 25.57 1.27 6.09
C ARG A 249 24.51 1.45 4.98
N PRO A 250 23.33 0.84 5.11
CA PRO A 250 22.33 0.86 4.04
C PRO A 250 21.93 2.26 3.54
N VAL A 251 21.68 3.22 4.45
CA VAL A 251 21.29 4.58 4.05
C VAL A 251 22.45 5.35 3.42
N GLU A 252 23.70 5.20 3.93
CA GLU A 252 24.89 5.80 3.34
C GLU A 252 25.11 5.32 1.90
N MET A 253 24.89 4.02 1.68
CA MET A 253 24.97 3.40 0.35
C MET A 253 23.90 3.97 -0.59
N LEU A 254 22.64 4.08 -0.13
CA LEU A 254 21.55 4.65 -0.93
C LEU A 254 21.80 6.13 -1.28
N ASP A 255 22.35 6.91 -0.37
CA ASP A 255 22.71 8.32 -0.63
C ASP A 255 23.72 8.43 -1.78
N GLU A 256 24.78 7.59 -1.74
CA GLU A 256 25.76 7.50 -2.84
C GLU A 256 25.15 7.11 -4.18
N TRP A 257 24.09 6.28 -4.17
CA TRP A 257 23.41 5.83 -5.39
C TRP A 257 22.26 6.75 -5.83
N GLY A 258 22.06 7.88 -5.14
CA GLY A 258 21.06 8.86 -5.46
C GLY A 258 19.63 8.46 -5.03
N TRP A 259 19.49 7.65 -3.99
CA TRP A 259 18.21 7.14 -3.47
C TRP A 259 17.76 7.84 -2.18
N VAL A 260 18.22 9.08 -1.95
CA VAL A 260 17.77 9.95 -0.85
C VAL A 260 17.15 11.20 -1.45
N GLY A 261 15.88 11.45 -1.17
CA GLY A 261 15.12 12.57 -1.74
C GLY A 261 13.63 12.49 -1.41
N ASP A 262 12.89 13.55 -1.70
CA ASP A 262 11.45 13.65 -1.53
C ASP A 262 10.66 12.83 -2.59
N ASP A 263 11.35 12.35 -3.61
CA ASP A 263 10.85 11.44 -4.63
C ASP A 263 11.00 9.95 -4.24
N VAL A 264 11.54 9.65 -3.05
CA VAL A 264 11.86 8.29 -2.57
C VAL A 264 11.03 7.94 -1.34
N TRP A 265 10.57 6.69 -1.24
CA TRP A 265 10.12 6.11 0.03
C TRP A 265 10.63 4.68 0.19
N LEU A 266 10.95 4.32 1.44
CA LEU A 266 11.61 3.07 1.82
C LEU A 266 10.65 2.18 2.61
N ALA A 267 10.60 0.87 2.32
CA ALA A 267 9.85 -0.05 3.16
C ALA A 267 10.65 -0.45 4.41
N HIS A 268 9.94 -0.63 5.52
CA HIS A 268 10.36 -1.06 6.85
C HIS A 268 11.13 -0.02 7.67
N GLY A 269 12.36 0.35 7.31
CA GLY A 269 13.15 1.37 8.01
C GLY A 269 13.38 1.09 9.50
N ILE A 270 13.59 -0.18 9.88
CA ILE A 270 13.67 -0.61 11.30
C ILE A 270 15.01 -0.23 11.92
N HIS A 271 16.11 -0.53 11.22
CA HIS A 271 17.48 -0.44 11.73
C HIS A 271 18.21 0.83 11.25
N ILE A 272 17.47 1.94 11.13
CA ILE A 272 17.99 3.28 10.83
C ILE A 272 18.55 3.91 12.11
N ASP A 273 19.79 4.41 12.09
CA ASP A 273 20.37 5.14 13.23
C ASP A 273 20.02 6.64 13.24
N ASP A 274 20.47 7.38 14.28
CA ASP A 274 20.11 8.79 14.44
C ASP A 274 20.69 9.69 13.33
N HIS A 275 21.88 9.37 12.83
CA HIS A 275 22.51 10.12 11.75
C HIS A 275 21.77 9.89 10.43
N GLU A 276 21.54 8.63 10.08
CA GLU A 276 20.80 8.22 8.89
C GLU A 276 19.39 8.81 8.86
N MET A 277 18.72 8.82 10.03
CA MET A 277 17.38 9.40 10.19
C MET A 277 17.38 10.90 9.93
N GLY A 278 18.43 11.60 10.39
CA GLY A 278 18.63 13.02 10.10
C GLY A 278 18.82 13.29 8.60
N VAL A 279 19.56 12.43 7.90
CA VAL A 279 19.75 12.52 6.43
C VAL A 279 18.42 12.33 5.69
N LEU A 280 17.68 11.26 6.00
CA LEU A 280 16.40 10.97 5.38
C LEU A 280 15.35 12.06 5.63
N GLY A 281 15.27 12.55 6.89
CA GLY A 281 14.32 13.59 7.26
C GLY A 281 14.63 14.94 6.60
N ALA A 282 15.90 15.34 6.51
CA ALA A 282 16.32 16.56 5.83
C ALA A 282 16.02 16.52 4.33
N ALA A 283 16.04 15.33 3.71
CA ALA A 283 15.73 15.11 2.31
C ALA A 283 14.23 14.91 2.04
N GLY A 284 13.40 14.70 3.07
CA GLY A 284 11.99 14.40 2.91
C GLY A 284 11.70 12.97 2.42
N THR A 285 12.68 12.05 2.59
CA THR A 285 12.52 10.64 2.19
C THR A 285 11.47 9.96 3.06
N GLY A 286 10.47 9.32 2.42
CA GLY A 286 9.38 8.65 3.10
C GLY A 286 9.75 7.27 3.65
N VAL A 287 8.97 6.79 4.64
CA VAL A 287 9.09 5.43 5.19
C VAL A 287 7.71 4.77 5.27
N ALA A 288 7.59 3.59 4.67
CA ALA A 288 6.44 2.71 4.79
C ALA A 288 6.62 1.79 6.01
N HIS A 289 5.93 2.09 7.10
CA HIS A 289 5.96 1.29 8.32
C HIS A 289 5.02 0.08 8.20
N CYS A 290 5.55 -1.13 8.37
CA CYS A 290 4.84 -2.40 8.25
C CYS A 290 4.82 -3.16 9.58
N PRO A 291 4.08 -2.69 10.61
CA PRO A 291 4.24 -3.16 11.99
C PRO A 291 3.95 -4.64 12.18
N SER A 292 2.92 -5.19 11.53
CA SER A 292 2.56 -6.60 11.65
C SER A 292 3.59 -7.51 10.99
N SER A 293 4.04 -7.18 9.79
CA SER A 293 5.08 -7.95 9.08
C SER A 293 6.40 -7.92 9.84
N ASN A 294 6.84 -6.75 10.30
CA ASN A 294 8.05 -6.60 11.12
C ASN A 294 8.01 -7.48 12.37
N ALA A 295 6.86 -7.52 13.05
CA ALA A 295 6.67 -8.37 14.24
C ALA A 295 6.62 -9.86 13.87
N ARG A 296 5.92 -10.21 12.78
CA ARG A 296 5.73 -11.60 12.33
C ARG A 296 7.05 -12.23 11.87
N LEU A 297 7.94 -11.47 11.22
CA LEU A 297 9.27 -11.90 10.80
C LEU A 297 10.33 -11.73 11.91
N ALA A 298 9.95 -11.20 13.08
CA ALA A 298 10.87 -10.86 14.17
C ALA A 298 12.00 -9.89 13.75
N ALA A 299 11.72 -9.03 12.76
CA ALA A 299 12.68 -8.09 12.19
C ALA A 299 13.04 -6.95 13.15
N GLY A 300 12.12 -6.53 14.03
CA GLY A 300 12.34 -5.51 15.03
C GLY A 300 11.20 -4.48 15.16
N LEU A 301 11.44 -3.42 15.91
CA LEU A 301 10.50 -2.32 16.14
C LEU A 301 10.99 -1.04 15.47
N CYS A 302 10.29 -0.60 14.42
CA CYS A 302 10.60 0.65 13.70
C CYS A 302 10.48 1.89 14.62
N ARG A 303 11.33 2.87 14.40
CA ARG A 303 11.44 4.13 15.15
C ARG A 303 10.47 5.20 14.62
N VAL A 304 9.18 4.88 14.53
CA VAL A 304 8.14 5.71 13.88
C VAL A 304 8.09 7.14 14.46
N THR A 305 8.16 7.27 15.77
CA THR A 305 8.10 8.58 16.46
C THR A 305 9.32 9.45 16.18
N ASP A 306 10.49 8.81 16.14
CA ASP A 306 11.75 9.49 15.84
C ASP A 306 11.83 9.91 14.36
N LEU A 307 11.43 9.01 13.43
CA LEU A 307 11.36 9.30 12.00
C LEU A 307 10.43 10.49 11.69
N ARG A 308 9.24 10.54 12.29
CA ARG A 308 8.31 11.68 12.17
C ARG A 308 8.93 12.96 12.74
N THR A 309 9.62 12.87 13.88
CA THR A 309 10.30 14.02 14.51
C THR A 309 11.47 14.53 13.66
N ALA A 310 12.17 13.63 12.97
CA ALA A 310 13.24 14.00 12.04
C ALA A 310 12.72 14.63 10.73
N GLY A 311 11.41 14.56 10.44
CA GLY A 311 10.80 15.14 9.25
C GLY A 311 10.56 14.16 8.12
N CYS A 312 10.76 12.85 8.33
CA CYS A 312 10.40 11.84 7.35
C CYS A 312 8.87 11.72 7.25
N PRO A 313 8.26 11.78 6.06
CA PRO A 313 6.91 11.28 5.85
C PRO A 313 6.83 9.80 6.27
N VAL A 314 5.85 9.42 7.09
CA VAL A 314 5.65 8.02 7.49
C VAL A 314 4.25 7.61 7.10
N GLY A 315 4.14 6.53 6.29
CA GLY A 315 2.89 5.87 5.94
C GLY A 315 2.81 4.46 6.52
N LEU A 316 1.63 3.84 6.49
CA LEU A 316 1.46 2.42 6.82
C LEU A 316 1.51 1.55 5.58
N GLY A 317 2.13 0.39 5.70
CA GLY A 317 2.10 -0.70 4.73
C GLY A 317 1.61 -2.01 5.36
N VAL A 318 0.82 -2.77 4.62
CA VAL A 318 0.43 -4.13 5.00
C VAL A 318 1.61 -5.08 4.83
N ASP A 319 2.46 -4.81 3.84
CA ASP A 319 3.43 -5.76 3.30
C ASP A 319 2.74 -6.98 2.62
N GLY A 320 3.47 -8.01 2.26
CA GLY A 320 2.86 -9.21 1.69
C GLY A 320 2.12 -10.06 2.71
N VAL A 321 1.06 -10.72 2.27
CA VAL A 321 0.24 -11.56 3.18
C VAL A 321 0.89 -12.88 3.56
N ALA A 322 2.05 -13.19 3.03
CA ALA A 322 2.87 -14.30 3.53
C ALA A 322 3.68 -13.90 4.79
N SER A 323 3.72 -12.61 5.12
CA SER A 323 4.27 -12.06 6.37
C SER A 323 3.27 -11.25 7.19
N ASN A 324 2.02 -11.06 6.68
CA ASN A 324 0.90 -10.43 7.39
C ASN A 324 -0.43 -11.02 6.90
N GLU A 325 -0.79 -12.15 7.46
CA GLU A 325 -1.89 -12.99 7.00
C GLU A 325 -3.29 -12.31 7.04
N VAL A 326 -3.42 -11.15 7.69
CA VAL A 326 -4.68 -10.37 7.74
C VAL A 326 -4.95 -9.70 6.39
N GLY A 327 -3.94 -9.09 5.78
CA GLY A 327 -4.00 -8.52 4.43
C GLY A 327 -4.82 -7.24 4.28
N GLY A 328 -5.27 -6.63 5.38
CA GLY A 328 -6.00 -5.36 5.40
C GLY A 328 -5.24 -4.28 6.16
N LEU A 329 -5.38 -3.00 5.76
CA LEU A 329 -4.63 -1.91 6.39
C LEU A 329 -5.23 -1.44 7.72
N PHE A 330 -6.53 -1.61 7.94
CA PHE A 330 -7.16 -1.11 9.16
C PHE A 330 -6.53 -1.67 10.46
N PRO A 331 -6.21 -2.97 10.59
CA PRO A 331 -5.55 -3.50 11.78
C PRO A 331 -4.15 -2.90 12.03
N GLU A 332 -3.46 -2.45 10.98
CA GLU A 332 -2.12 -1.87 11.07
C GLU A 332 -2.11 -0.56 11.87
N LEU A 333 -3.23 0.20 11.93
CA LEU A 333 -3.35 1.40 12.74
C LEU A 333 -3.07 1.08 14.22
N ARG A 334 -3.72 0.02 14.72
CA ARG A 334 -3.56 -0.41 16.13
C ARG A 334 -2.20 -1.04 16.38
N GLN A 335 -1.66 -1.80 15.42
CA GLN A 335 -0.32 -2.38 15.53
C GLN A 335 0.76 -1.30 15.56
N ALA A 336 0.68 -0.27 14.72
CA ALA A 336 1.60 0.86 14.73
C ALA A 336 1.58 1.57 16.10
N LEU A 337 0.38 1.80 16.66
CA LEU A 337 0.21 2.43 17.97
C LEU A 337 0.83 1.57 19.08
N TYR A 338 0.57 0.26 19.11
CA TYR A 338 1.08 -0.61 20.16
C TYR A 338 2.59 -0.82 20.08
N THR A 339 3.13 -1.02 18.88
CA THR A 339 4.57 -1.20 18.69
C THR A 339 5.36 0.05 19.05
N ALA A 340 4.87 1.24 18.69
CA ALA A 340 5.48 2.51 19.09
C ALA A 340 5.47 2.68 20.62
N ARG A 341 4.33 2.41 21.28
CA ARG A 341 4.22 2.53 22.75
C ARG A 341 5.12 1.55 23.50
N ILE A 342 5.20 0.29 23.03
CA ILE A 342 6.10 -0.71 23.62
C ILE A 342 7.56 -0.27 23.47
N ARG A 343 7.93 0.19 22.28
CA ARG A 343 9.29 0.64 21.99
C ARG A 343 9.71 1.82 22.87
N GLU A 344 8.85 2.84 22.95
CA GLU A 344 9.14 4.07 23.71
C GLU A 344 8.91 3.95 25.23
N GLY A 345 8.24 2.87 25.68
CA GLY A 345 7.87 2.71 27.10
C GLY A 345 6.87 3.78 27.60
N ARG A 346 6.11 4.41 26.70
CA ARG A 346 5.18 5.51 27.01
C ARG A 346 3.85 5.31 26.30
N ALA A 347 2.75 5.49 27.02
CA ALA A 347 1.39 5.34 26.46
C ALA A 347 1.00 6.48 25.49
N ASP A 348 1.69 7.62 25.55
CA ASP A 348 1.46 8.79 24.70
C ASP A 348 2.45 8.90 23.53
N ALA A 349 3.27 7.88 23.29
CA ALA A 349 4.25 7.87 22.19
C ALA A 349 3.60 7.98 20.81
N LEU A 350 2.43 7.33 20.64
CA LEU A 350 1.59 7.47 19.47
C LEU A 350 0.12 7.47 19.91
N MET A 351 -0.66 8.44 19.47
CA MET A 351 -2.07 8.56 19.80
C MET A 351 -2.95 7.96 18.67
N PRO A 352 -4.22 7.60 18.93
CA PRO A 352 -5.10 7.09 17.89
C PRO A 352 -5.24 8.02 16.67
N ALA A 353 -5.29 9.33 16.88
CA ALA A 353 -5.32 10.32 15.81
C ALA A 353 -4.04 10.28 14.96
N ASP A 354 -2.86 10.10 15.58
CA ASP A 354 -1.60 9.96 14.85
C ASP A 354 -1.59 8.69 13.99
N ALA A 355 -2.15 7.57 14.49
CA ALA A 355 -2.26 6.34 13.72
C ALA A 355 -3.13 6.51 12.48
N VAL A 356 -4.26 7.24 12.61
CA VAL A 356 -5.12 7.59 11.46
C VAL A 356 -4.36 8.51 10.50
N GLU A 357 -3.64 9.52 11.00
CA GLU A 357 -2.84 10.43 10.17
C GLU A 357 -1.77 9.68 9.36
N ILE A 358 -1.01 8.78 9.99
CA ILE A 358 0.00 7.93 9.32
C ILE A 358 -0.65 7.07 8.22
N ALA A 359 -1.83 6.51 8.49
CA ALA A 359 -2.55 5.66 7.54
C ALA A 359 -3.24 6.43 6.40
N THR A 360 -3.33 7.74 6.48
CA THR A 360 -4.01 8.61 5.51
C THR A 360 -3.06 9.65 4.92
N LYS A 361 -2.88 10.81 5.57
CA LYS A 361 -2.02 11.90 5.09
C LYS A 361 -0.55 11.49 5.01
N GLY A 362 -0.02 10.78 6.02
CA GLY A 362 1.34 10.27 6.00
C GLY A 362 1.60 9.33 4.84
N GLY A 363 0.66 8.42 4.57
CA GLY A 363 0.72 7.55 3.39
C GLY A 363 0.66 8.32 2.08
N ALA A 364 -0.23 9.31 1.98
CA ALA A 364 -0.32 10.17 0.79
C ALA A 364 0.97 10.96 0.56
N ASP A 365 1.61 11.47 1.61
CA ASP A 365 2.88 12.18 1.53
C ASP A 365 4.01 11.24 1.06
N CYS A 366 4.10 10.02 1.60
CA CYS A 366 5.06 9.01 1.12
C CYS A 366 4.90 8.74 -0.39
N LEU A 367 3.66 8.69 -0.88
CA LEU A 367 3.37 8.44 -2.30
C LEU A 367 3.38 9.71 -3.17
N GLY A 368 3.67 10.89 -2.60
CA GLY A 368 3.72 12.16 -3.32
C GLY A 368 2.35 12.71 -3.76
N MET A 369 1.28 12.31 -3.08
CA MET A 369 -0.09 12.71 -3.37
C MET A 369 -0.52 13.90 -2.50
N ALA A 370 -0.07 15.10 -2.83
CA ALA A 370 -0.30 16.30 -2.02
C ALA A 370 -1.79 16.65 -1.84
N ASP A 371 -2.65 16.21 -2.75
CA ASP A 371 -4.09 16.49 -2.77
C ASP A 371 -4.96 15.32 -2.26
N ALA A 372 -4.36 14.34 -1.52
CA ALA A 372 -5.03 13.18 -0.93
C ALA A 372 -4.77 13.06 0.58
N GLY A 373 -5.49 12.15 1.24
CA GLY A 373 -5.23 11.76 2.63
C GLY A 373 -5.78 12.71 3.71
N SER A 374 -6.57 13.73 3.37
CA SER A 374 -7.15 14.68 4.32
C SER A 374 -8.60 15.02 4.00
N LEU A 375 -9.40 15.26 5.05
CA LEU A 375 -10.76 15.75 4.93
C LEU A 375 -10.78 17.30 4.92
N ALA A 376 -10.27 17.89 3.83
CA ALA A 376 -10.25 19.33 3.67
C ALA A 376 -10.81 19.72 2.29
N VAL A 377 -11.38 20.93 2.20
CA VAL A 377 -11.90 21.47 0.94
C VAL A 377 -10.79 21.54 -0.11
N GLY A 378 -11.08 21.08 -1.31
CA GLY A 378 -10.15 21.00 -2.44
C GLY A 378 -9.39 19.67 -2.55
N MET A 379 -9.37 18.86 -1.50
CA MET A 379 -8.73 17.52 -1.52
C MET A 379 -9.56 16.53 -2.35
N ARG A 380 -8.92 15.46 -2.84
CA ARG A 380 -9.60 14.35 -3.51
C ARG A 380 -10.65 13.75 -2.60
N ALA A 381 -11.80 13.42 -3.16
CA ALA A 381 -12.88 12.78 -2.43
C ALA A 381 -12.65 11.26 -2.31
N ASP A 382 -11.52 10.89 -1.73
CA ASP A 382 -11.16 9.54 -1.34
C ASP A 382 -11.57 9.37 0.12
N LEU A 383 -12.72 8.71 0.36
CA LEU A 383 -13.41 8.75 1.65
C LEU A 383 -13.77 7.34 2.12
N ALA A 384 -13.58 7.07 3.42
CA ALA A 384 -14.00 5.84 4.08
C ALA A 384 -15.06 6.16 5.15
N VAL A 385 -16.21 5.50 5.08
CA VAL A 385 -17.30 5.59 6.07
C VAL A 385 -17.29 4.31 6.92
N TRP A 386 -17.04 4.47 8.20
CA TRP A 386 -16.93 3.38 9.17
C TRP A 386 -18.19 3.26 10.01
N PRO A 387 -18.74 2.02 10.18
CA PRO A 387 -19.88 1.81 11.08
C PRO A 387 -19.57 2.31 12.47
N GLY A 388 -20.48 3.13 13.04
CA GLY A 388 -20.36 3.69 14.37
C GLY A 388 -21.32 3.11 15.41
N ASP A 389 -21.98 1.99 15.11
CA ASP A 389 -23.06 1.40 15.92
C ASP A 389 -22.63 1.08 17.37
N ASP A 390 -21.35 0.73 17.57
CA ASP A 390 -20.74 0.42 18.87
C ASP A 390 -19.91 1.56 19.48
N LEU A 391 -19.96 2.76 18.89
CA LEU A 391 -19.20 3.92 19.36
C LEU A 391 -20.03 4.91 20.20
N GLY A 392 -21.30 4.58 20.48
CA GLY A 392 -22.25 5.50 21.15
C GLY A 392 -21.80 6.00 22.52
N ASP A 393 -21.09 5.18 23.29
CA ASP A 393 -20.59 5.45 24.64
C ASP A 393 -19.09 5.87 24.65
N VAL A 394 -18.43 5.96 23.49
CA VAL A 394 -17.01 6.29 23.41
C VAL A 394 -16.80 7.80 23.44
N ALA A 395 -15.94 8.27 24.35
CA ALA A 395 -15.66 9.69 24.53
C ALA A 395 -14.79 10.27 23.39
N ASP A 396 -13.78 9.50 22.90
CA ASP A 396 -12.93 9.85 21.77
C ASP A 396 -13.23 8.87 20.61
N VAL A 397 -13.86 9.39 19.57
CA VAL A 397 -14.33 8.59 18.43
C VAL A 397 -13.18 7.92 17.68
N LEU A 398 -12.03 8.63 17.48
CA LEU A 398 -10.86 8.04 16.82
C LEU A 398 -10.19 6.99 17.72
N ALA A 399 -10.20 7.18 19.03
CA ALA A 399 -9.74 6.14 19.95
C ALA A 399 -10.63 4.90 19.89
N GLY A 400 -11.95 5.06 19.87
CA GLY A 400 -12.88 3.96 19.68
C GLY A 400 -12.71 3.26 18.34
N LEU A 401 -12.42 4.01 17.28
CA LEU A 401 -12.18 3.46 15.96
C LEU A 401 -10.90 2.60 15.95
N VAL A 402 -9.77 3.13 16.41
CA VAL A 402 -8.45 2.47 16.33
C VAL A 402 -8.26 1.36 17.35
N LEU A 403 -8.73 1.56 18.59
CA LEU A 403 -8.52 0.63 19.70
C LEU A 403 -9.65 -0.40 19.86
N GLY A 404 -10.78 -0.17 19.19
CA GLY A 404 -11.94 -1.06 19.15
C GLY A 404 -11.72 -2.30 18.27
N PRO A 405 -12.81 -3.02 17.94
CA PRO A 405 -12.74 -4.17 17.03
C PRO A 405 -12.28 -3.78 15.64
N ASP A 406 -11.68 -4.73 14.91
CA ASP A 406 -11.36 -4.53 13.49
C ASP A 406 -12.64 -4.29 12.69
N ARG A 407 -12.58 -3.34 11.75
CA ARG A 407 -13.76 -2.88 11.02
C ARG A 407 -13.59 -3.05 9.52
N ARG A 408 -14.73 -3.20 8.86
CA ARG A 408 -14.90 -3.00 7.42
C ARG A 408 -15.71 -1.74 7.21
N VAL A 409 -15.43 -1.06 6.10
CA VAL A 409 -16.18 0.16 5.76
C VAL A 409 -17.64 -0.15 5.45
N ARG A 410 -18.54 0.77 5.78
CA ARG A 410 -19.91 0.79 5.26
C ARG A 410 -19.93 1.30 3.84
N HIS A 411 -19.21 2.41 3.57
CA HIS A 411 -19.01 2.95 2.22
C HIS A 411 -17.55 3.32 2.00
N LEU A 412 -17.09 3.17 0.76
CA LEU A 412 -15.79 3.63 0.30
C LEU A 412 -15.97 4.38 -1.01
N TYR A 413 -15.36 5.56 -1.09
CA TYR A 413 -15.39 6.39 -2.30
C TYR A 413 -13.97 6.69 -2.76
N VAL A 414 -13.72 6.61 -4.06
CA VAL A 414 -12.47 6.99 -4.72
C VAL A 414 -12.77 8.07 -5.76
N GLY A 415 -12.25 9.26 -5.55
CA GLY A 415 -12.62 10.41 -6.38
C GLY A 415 -14.14 10.69 -6.38
N GLY A 416 -14.82 10.43 -5.26
CA GLY A 416 -16.27 10.55 -5.13
C GLY A 416 -17.08 9.42 -5.76
N ARG A 417 -16.44 8.44 -6.42
CA ARG A 417 -17.11 7.28 -7.01
C ARG A 417 -17.22 6.17 -5.97
N PRO A 418 -18.41 5.54 -5.79
CA PRO A 418 -18.56 4.47 -4.82
C PRO A 418 -17.83 3.20 -5.27
N VAL A 419 -17.02 2.62 -4.37
CA VAL A 419 -16.32 1.34 -4.52
C VAL A 419 -16.93 0.29 -3.61
N VAL A 420 -17.29 0.68 -2.39
CA VAL A 420 -18.04 -0.14 -1.43
C VAL A 420 -19.32 0.61 -1.06
N ALA A 421 -20.45 -0.07 -1.12
CA ALA A 421 -21.73 0.43 -0.65
C ALA A 421 -22.40 -0.61 0.26
N ASP A 422 -22.90 -0.17 1.41
CA ASP A 422 -23.51 -1.04 2.44
C ASP A 422 -22.67 -2.28 2.78
N GLY A 423 -21.32 -2.08 2.87
CA GLY A 423 -20.35 -3.12 3.20
C GLY A 423 -20.07 -4.11 2.07
N ARG A 424 -20.53 -3.86 0.85
CA ARG A 424 -20.33 -4.72 -0.32
C ARG A 424 -19.50 -4.03 -1.38
N LEU A 425 -18.50 -4.72 -1.91
CA LEU A 425 -17.78 -4.30 -3.12
C LEU A 425 -18.73 -4.27 -4.31
N LEU A 426 -18.65 -3.22 -5.12
CA LEU A 426 -19.50 -3.06 -6.29
C LEU A 426 -18.92 -3.72 -7.54
N GLY A 427 -17.59 -3.71 -7.71
CA GLY A 427 -16.91 -4.21 -8.90
C GLY A 427 -16.51 -5.69 -8.83
N VAL A 428 -16.48 -6.32 -7.66
CA VAL A 428 -15.91 -7.67 -7.46
C VAL A 428 -16.76 -8.51 -6.51
N ASP A 429 -17.10 -9.74 -6.91
CA ASP A 429 -17.62 -10.77 -6.00
C ASP A 429 -16.45 -11.41 -5.22
N LEU A 430 -16.10 -10.82 -4.08
CA LEU A 430 -14.96 -11.27 -3.29
C LEU A 430 -15.02 -12.74 -2.84
N PRO A 431 -16.18 -13.29 -2.41
CA PRO A 431 -16.32 -14.74 -2.18
C PRO A 431 -15.96 -15.61 -3.38
N VAL A 432 -16.35 -15.21 -4.59
CA VAL A 432 -15.99 -15.94 -5.84
C VAL A 432 -14.50 -15.81 -6.11
N ALA A 433 -13.95 -14.60 -6.04
CA ALA A 433 -12.52 -14.34 -6.26
C ALA A 433 -11.64 -15.13 -5.27
N ARG A 434 -12.01 -15.19 -3.99
CA ARG A 434 -11.30 -15.98 -2.96
C ARG A 434 -11.32 -17.48 -3.24
N ARG A 435 -12.42 -18.04 -3.75
CA ARG A 435 -12.47 -19.46 -4.13
C ARG A 435 -11.55 -19.75 -5.32
N ALA A 436 -11.58 -18.92 -6.35
CA ALA A 436 -10.70 -19.04 -7.50
C ALA A 436 -9.21 -18.95 -7.10
N LEU A 437 -8.85 -17.98 -6.25
CA LEU A 437 -7.51 -17.87 -5.70
C LEU A 437 -7.09 -19.13 -4.92
N ALA A 438 -7.98 -19.67 -4.07
CA ALA A 438 -7.66 -20.84 -3.25
C ALA A 438 -7.41 -22.11 -4.11
N GLU A 439 -8.15 -22.27 -5.21
CA GLU A 439 -7.93 -23.35 -6.17
C GLU A 439 -6.58 -23.23 -6.86
N ARG A 440 -6.22 -22.02 -7.33
CA ARG A 440 -4.92 -21.74 -7.96
C ARG A 440 -3.76 -21.91 -6.97
N ALA A 441 -3.88 -21.39 -5.76
CA ALA A 441 -2.86 -21.52 -4.71
C ALA A 441 -2.59 -22.99 -4.37
N ARG A 442 -3.62 -23.84 -4.32
CA ARG A 442 -3.44 -25.28 -4.10
C ARG A 442 -2.62 -25.92 -5.22
N VAL A 443 -2.94 -25.63 -6.49
CA VAL A 443 -2.20 -26.18 -7.65
C VAL A 443 -0.75 -25.69 -7.65
N LEU A 444 -0.50 -24.47 -7.24
CA LEU A 444 0.87 -23.91 -7.17
C LEU A 444 1.75 -24.63 -6.13
N TRP A 445 1.13 -25.21 -5.06
CA TRP A 445 1.84 -25.90 -3.99
C TRP A 445 2.02 -27.41 -4.23
N ASP A 446 1.15 -28.02 -5.03
CA ASP A 446 1.27 -29.43 -5.43
C ASP A 446 2.37 -29.60 -6.50
#